data_f1e0f3ff57a39c24e610a56d60532043
#
_entry.id   f1e0f3ff57a39c24e610a56d60532043
#
_cell.length_a   1.000
_cell.length_b   1.000
_cell.length_c   1.000
_cell.angle_alpha   90.00
_cell.angle_beta   90.00
_cell.angle_gamma   90.00
#
_symmetry.space_group_name_H-M   'P 1'
#
loop_
_entity.id
_entity.type
_entity.pdbx_description
1 polymer ?
#
loop_
_entity_poly.entity_id
_entity_poly.type
_entity_poly.pdbx_seq_one_letter_code
_entity_poly.pdbx_strand_id
1 'polypeptide(L)'
;CVGVGSRYTSDGINYIVDKGIKTYPREFIRRGWHNGQKLGCLQQESSFWTRELYESVGGIDTQYKLAGDYHLWRKFAEKERLYSLNTLISGFRIHEGQKSSDKIEYFREEGKMNSVEMILAKFKIFKIIDRFCAMRQKDLIIKVQDI
;
A
#
# COMPACT_ATOMS: atom_id res chain seq x y z
N CYS A 1 -2.08 -11.20 -1.55
CA CYS A 1 -3.01 -10.39 -2.35
C CYS A 1 -3.57 -9.22 -1.54
N VAL A 2 -4.14 -8.24 -2.23
CA VAL A 2 -4.80 -7.07 -1.64
C VAL A 2 -6.13 -6.84 -2.33
N GLY A 3 -7.16 -6.49 -1.57
CA GLY A 3 -8.47 -6.13 -2.13
C GLY A 3 -8.74 -4.63 -2.09
N VAL A 4 -9.91 -4.23 -2.57
CA VAL A 4 -10.40 -2.85 -2.46
C VAL A 4 -10.70 -2.56 -1.00
N GLY A 5 -10.19 -1.45 -0.49
CA GLY A 5 -10.49 -0.96 0.85
C GLY A 5 -11.45 0.22 0.83
N SER A 6 -12.11 0.46 1.93
CA SER A 6 -12.87 1.68 2.20
C SER A 6 -12.30 2.41 3.40
N ARG A 7 -12.67 3.69 3.54
CA ARG A 7 -12.37 4.48 4.74
C ARG A 7 -13.68 5.04 5.28
N TYR A 8 -13.87 5.00 6.58
CA TYR A 8 -15.08 5.51 7.22
C TYR A 8 -14.74 6.24 8.52
N THR A 9 -15.58 7.19 8.91
CA THR A 9 -15.48 7.88 10.18
C THR A 9 -16.06 7.03 11.31
N SER A 10 -15.71 7.35 12.56
CA SER A 10 -16.15 6.59 13.73
C SER A 10 -17.67 6.58 13.95
N ASP A 11 -18.37 7.58 13.42
CA ASP A 11 -19.85 7.66 13.42
C ASP A 11 -20.51 6.79 12.34
N GLY A 12 -19.72 6.23 11.41
CA GLY A 12 -20.23 5.40 10.31
C GLY A 12 -20.99 6.17 9.22
N ILE A 13 -21.10 7.49 9.34
CA ILE A 13 -21.91 8.33 8.43
C ILE A 13 -21.11 8.69 7.18
N ASN A 14 -19.83 8.99 7.35
CA ASN A 14 -18.95 9.36 6.24
C ASN A 14 -18.04 8.20 5.86
N TYR A 15 -18.16 7.73 4.64
CA TYR A 15 -17.27 6.71 4.11
C TYR A 15 -16.82 7.07 2.70
N ILE A 16 -15.60 6.64 2.37
CA ILE A 16 -15.03 6.78 1.05
C ILE A 16 -14.61 5.38 0.60
N VAL A 17 -15.18 4.92 -0.48
CA VAL A 17 -14.73 3.71 -1.16
C VAL A 17 -13.66 4.12 -2.17
N ASP A 18 -12.50 3.48 -2.13
CA ASP A 18 -11.48 3.69 -3.15
C ASP A 18 -12.03 3.27 -4.51
N LYS A 19 -12.06 4.23 -5.44
CA LYS A 19 -12.61 3.99 -6.79
C LYS A 19 -11.63 3.12 -7.59
N GLY A 20 -12.06 1.92 -7.88
CA GLY A 20 -11.38 1.00 -8.79
C GLY A 20 -10.22 0.22 -8.17
N ILE A 21 -9.85 -0.82 -8.90
CA ILE A 21 -8.74 -1.70 -8.53
C ILE A 21 -7.45 -1.01 -8.93
N LYS A 22 -6.48 -1.08 -8.03
CA LYS A 22 -5.11 -0.63 -8.32
C LYS A 22 -4.24 -1.85 -8.50
N THR A 23 -3.38 -1.80 -9.48
CA THR A 23 -2.24 -2.71 -9.57
C THR A 23 -1.08 -2.10 -8.81
N TYR A 24 -0.27 -2.98 -8.22
CA TYR A 24 0.90 -2.57 -7.45
C TYR A 24 2.14 -3.24 -8.04
N PRO A 25 2.83 -2.59 -9.00
CA PRO A 25 4.02 -3.14 -9.60
C PRO A 25 5.06 -3.53 -8.54
N ARG A 26 5.56 -4.76 -8.60
CA ARG A 26 6.52 -5.31 -7.64
C ARG A 26 7.69 -4.37 -7.37
N GLU A 27 8.26 -3.82 -8.44
CA GLU A 27 9.40 -2.91 -8.35
C GLU A 27 9.06 -1.60 -7.62
N PHE A 28 7.81 -1.11 -7.73
CA PHE A 28 7.38 0.11 -7.04
C PHE A 28 7.21 -0.11 -5.54
N ILE A 29 6.70 -1.30 -5.16
CA ILE A 29 6.64 -1.69 -3.74
C ILE A 29 8.05 -1.84 -3.19
N ARG A 30 8.92 -2.57 -3.88
CA ARG A 30 10.31 -2.81 -3.50
C ARG A 30 11.08 -1.51 -3.28
N ARG A 31 10.91 -0.54 -4.18
CA ARG A 31 11.50 0.81 -4.07
C ARG A 31 10.82 1.70 -3.04
N GLY A 32 9.75 1.25 -2.39
CA GLY A 32 9.00 2.02 -1.41
C GLY A 32 8.28 3.23 -1.99
N TRP A 33 7.75 3.10 -3.22
CA TRP A 33 6.99 4.19 -3.82
C TRP A 33 5.54 4.25 -3.32
N HIS A 34 5.01 3.12 -2.81
CA HIS A 34 3.67 3.06 -2.20
C HIS A 34 3.71 3.46 -0.72
N ASN A 35 4.12 4.66 -0.46
CA ASN A 35 4.33 5.23 0.88
C ASN A 35 3.38 6.38 1.22
N GLY A 36 2.38 6.64 0.40
CA GLY A 36 1.45 7.75 0.63
C GLY A 36 1.94 9.12 0.16
N GLN A 37 3.24 9.33 -0.01
CA GLN A 37 3.82 10.58 -0.53
C GLN A 37 4.00 10.53 -2.05
N LYS A 38 4.62 9.47 -2.56
CA LYS A 38 4.88 9.25 -3.99
C LYS A 38 3.65 8.68 -4.68
N LEU A 39 3.17 7.54 -4.17
CA LEU A 39 1.94 6.86 -4.57
C LEU A 39 1.05 6.59 -3.35
N GLY A 40 -0.17 6.06 -3.57
CA GLY A 40 -1.04 5.66 -2.47
C GLY A 40 -0.44 4.53 -1.63
N CYS A 41 -0.81 4.46 -0.35
CA CYS A 41 -0.40 3.37 0.53
C CYS A 41 -1.06 2.04 0.14
N LEU A 42 -0.36 0.94 0.40
CA LEU A 42 -0.97 -0.36 0.54
C LEU A 42 -1.71 -0.42 1.88
N GLN A 43 -2.98 -0.80 1.83
CA GLN A 43 -3.83 -0.84 3.00
C GLN A 43 -3.67 -2.19 3.70
N GLN A 44 -3.18 -2.17 4.93
CA GLN A 44 -2.90 -3.39 5.70
C GLN A 44 -4.17 -4.22 5.90
N GLU A 45 -5.28 -3.56 6.23
CA GLU A 45 -6.56 -4.20 6.55
C GLU A 45 -7.14 -5.02 5.39
N SER A 46 -6.74 -4.73 4.15
CA SER A 46 -7.20 -5.46 2.95
C SER A 46 -6.13 -6.35 2.35
N SER A 47 -5.02 -6.58 3.04
CA SER A 47 -3.87 -7.36 2.55
C SER A 47 -3.81 -8.74 3.18
N PHE A 48 -3.51 -9.75 2.37
CA PHE A 48 -3.38 -11.15 2.78
C PHE A 48 -2.08 -11.73 2.24
N TRP A 49 -1.46 -12.59 3.01
CA TRP A 49 -0.21 -13.28 2.67
C TRP A 49 -0.18 -14.67 3.30
N THR A 50 0.67 -15.54 2.80
CA THR A 50 0.88 -16.84 3.39
C THR A 50 1.85 -16.77 4.56
N ARG A 51 1.75 -17.75 5.47
CA ARG A 51 2.68 -17.88 6.60
C ARG A 51 4.11 -18.04 6.09
N GLU A 52 4.30 -18.86 5.07
CA GLU A 52 5.61 -19.15 4.49
C GLU A 52 6.28 -17.88 3.98
N LEU A 53 5.53 -17.00 3.29
CA LEU A 53 6.06 -15.72 2.83
C LEU A 53 6.48 -14.85 4.02
N TYR A 54 5.63 -14.76 5.05
CA TYR A 54 5.90 -13.97 6.25
C TYR A 54 7.17 -14.45 6.97
N GLU A 55 7.30 -15.75 7.19
CA GLU A 55 8.46 -16.36 7.84
C GLU A 55 9.73 -16.21 7.00
N SER A 56 9.62 -16.35 5.67
CA SER A 56 10.76 -16.25 4.74
C SER A 56 11.46 -14.89 4.72
N VAL A 57 10.76 -13.83 5.18
CA VAL A 57 11.30 -12.47 5.27
C VAL A 57 11.61 -12.04 6.69
N GLY A 58 11.46 -12.94 7.68
CA GLY A 58 11.68 -12.67 9.09
C GLY A 58 10.56 -11.84 9.74
N GLY A 59 9.38 -11.80 9.13
CA GLY A 59 8.21 -11.12 9.65
C GLY A 59 8.32 -9.60 9.74
N ILE A 60 7.45 -9.02 10.58
CA ILE A 60 7.43 -7.58 10.84
C ILE A 60 8.63 -7.18 11.70
N ASP A 61 9.23 -6.05 11.37
CA ASP A 61 10.39 -5.54 12.10
C ASP A 61 9.91 -4.61 13.21
N THR A 62 10.12 -5.03 14.45
CA THR A 62 9.65 -4.34 15.65
C THR A 62 10.41 -3.07 16.00
N GLN A 63 11.51 -2.75 15.29
CA GLN A 63 12.16 -1.45 15.42
C GLN A 63 11.29 -0.30 14.91
N TYR A 64 10.37 -0.57 13.96
CA TYR A 64 9.44 0.42 13.43
C TYR A 64 8.16 0.43 14.26
N LYS A 65 7.78 1.60 14.76
CA LYS A 65 6.57 1.78 15.58
C LYS A 65 5.32 2.02 14.75
N LEU A 66 5.47 2.69 13.59
CA LEU A 66 4.38 3.12 12.72
C LEU A 66 4.46 2.53 11.31
N ALA A 67 5.65 2.47 10.71
CA ALA A 67 5.85 2.06 9.32
C ALA A 67 6.27 0.58 9.15
N GLY A 68 5.96 -0.28 10.14
CA GLY A 68 6.32 -1.70 10.11
C GLY A 68 5.67 -2.46 8.94
N ASP A 69 4.43 -2.13 8.59
CA ASP A 69 3.71 -2.66 7.44
C ASP A 69 4.37 -2.25 6.12
N TYR A 70 4.72 -0.97 5.98
CA TYR A 70 5.44 -0.46 4.80
C TYR A 70 6.76 -1.21 4.55
N HIS A 71 7.55 -1.45 5.59
CA HIS A 71 8.80 -2.20 5.48
C HIS A 71 8.56 -3.68 5.17
N LEU A 72 7.50 -4.27 5.74
CA LEU A 72 7.09 -5.64 5.44
C LEU A 72 6.71 -5.80 3.96
N TRP A 73 5.94 -4.86 3.39
CA TRP A 73 5.58 -4.90 1.97
C TRP A 73 6.81 -4.86 1.05
N ARG A 74 7.81 -4.08 1.40
CA ARG A 74 9.08 -4.04 0.66
C ARG A 74 9.80 -5.38 0.70
N LYS A 75 9.89 -6.01 1.88
CA LYS A 75 10.48 -7.35 2.04
C LYS A 75 9.70 -8.40 1.23
N PHE A 76 8.36 -8.38 1.26
CA PHE A 76 7.55 -9.27 0.43
C PHE A 76 7.82 -9.08 -1.05
N ALA A 77 7.96 -7.84 -1.51
CA ALA A 77 8.27 -7.53 -2.89
C ALA A 77 9.67 -7.99 -3.35
N GLU A 78 10.59 -8.32 -2.43
CA GLU A 78 11.84 -9.00 -2.77
C GLU A 78 11.64 -10.47 -3.17
N LYS A 79 10.54 -11.07 -2.74
CA LYS A 79 10.23 -12.49 -2.95
C LYS A 79 9.13 -12.70 -3.98
N GLU A 80 8.00 -12.01 -3.80
CA GLU A 80 6.75 -12.31 -4.48
C GLU A 80 6.12 -11.07 -5.15
N ARG A 81 5.15 -11.33 -6.03
CA ARG A 81 4.29 -10.30 -6.62
C ARG A 81 3.06 -10.11 -5.78
N LEU A 82 2.49 -8.90 -5.82
CA LEU A 82 1.21 -8.60 -5.21
C LEU A 82 0.09 -8.70 -6.25
N TYR A 83 -0.92 -9.50 -5.95
CA TYR A 83 -2.13 -9.63 -6.76
C TYR A 83 -3.24 -8.79 -6.15
N SER A 84 -4.03 -8.14 -6.97
CA SER A 84 -5.17 -7.32 -6.53
C SER A 84 -6.48 -8.07 -6.76
N LEU A 85 -7.31 -8.14 -5.72
CA LEU A 85 -8.65 -8.73 -5.79
C LEU A 85 -9.67 -7.65 -6.13
N ASN A 86 -10.53 -7.92 -7.13
CA ASN A 86 -11.60 -7.01 -7.51
C ASN A 86 -12.81 -7.17 -6.59
N THR A 87 -12.63 -6.92 -5.31
CA THR A 87 -13.72 -6.95 -4.33
C THR A 87 -13.43 -6.04 -3.15
N LEU A 88 -14.48 -5.55 -2.50
CA LEU A 88 -14.36 -4.82 -1.24
C LEU A 88 -14.11 -5.81 -0.10
N ILE A 89 -12.98 -5.70 0.58
CA ILE A 89 -12.57 -6.63 1.62
C ILE A 89 -12.63 -6.00 3.01
N SER A 90 -12.25 -4.72 3.14
CA SER A 90 -12.09 -4.10 4.44
C SER A 90 -12.48 -2.64 4.49
N GLY A 91 -12.56 -2.12 5.71
CA GLY A 91 -12.75 -0.70 5.98
C GLY A 91 -11.72 -0.17 6.97
N PHE A 92 -11.04 0.92 6.60
CA PHE A 92 -10.15 1.64 7.49
C PHE A 92 -10.94 2.67 8.30
N ARG A 93 -11.02 2.45 9.60
CA ARG A 93 -11.71 3.36 10.52
C ARG A 93 -10.86 4.59 10.79
N ILE A 94 -11.45 5.76 10.63
CA ILE A 94 -10.83 7.05 10.96
C ILE A 94 -11.42 7.53 12.30
N HIS A 95 -10.58 7.75 13.29
CA HIS A 95 -10.96 8.28 14.59
C HIS A 95 -9.84 9.14 15.19
N GLU A 96 -10.19 9.94 16.20
CA GLU A 96 -9.20 10.72 16.94
C GLU A 96 -8.23 9.81 17.71
N GLY A 97 -6.96 10.24 17.81
CA GLY A 97 -5.92 9.51 18.55
C GLY A 97 -5.40 8.25 17.85
N GLN A 98 -5.76 7.98 16.58
CA GLN A 98 -5.20 6.85 15.86
C GLN A 98 -3.71 7.07 15.54
N LYS A 99 -2.90 6.01 15.60
CA LYS A 99 -1.44 6.06 15.34
C LYS A 99 -1.09 6.61 13.95
N SER A 100 -1.90 6.31 12.94
CA SER A 100 -1.71 6.79 11.56
C SER A 100 -1.92 8.31 11.38
N SER A 101 -2.32 9.03 12.43
CA SER A 101 -2.39 10.50 12.43
C SER A 101 -1.01 11.15 12.53
N ASP A 102 -0.03 10.49 13.11
CA ASP A 102 1.35 10.98 13.19
C ASP A 102 2.11 10.70 11.90
N LYS A 103 1.80 11.51 10.89
CA LYS A 103 2.43 11.39 9.57
C LYS A 103 3.90 11.78 9.58
N ILE A 104 4.34 12.66 10.48
CA ILE A 104 5.73 13.13 10.55
C ILE A 104 6.61 11.96 10.99
N GLU A 105 6.25 11.28 12.05
CA GLU A 105 7.01 10.14 12.55
C GLU A 105 6.92 8.96 11.58
N TYR A 106 5.75 8.69 11.01
CA TYR A 106 5.59 7.66 9.98
C TYR A 106 6.55 7.88 8.81
N PHE A 107 6.61 9.10 8.25
CA PHE A 107 7.52 9.41 7.15
C PHE A 107 8.99 9.43 7.54
N ARG A 108 9.29 9.66 8.81
CA ARG A 108 10.66 9.54 9.32
C ARG A 108 11.11 8.07 9.31
N GLU A 109 10.25 7.16 9.74
CA GLU A 109 10.52 5.72 9.72
C GLU A 109 10.61 5.15 8.28
N GLU A 110 9.83 5.68 7.33
CA GLU A 110 9.95 5.29 5.92
C GLU A 110 11.28 5.69 5.27
N GLY A 111 11.92 6.69 5.80
CA GLY A 111 13.13 7.30 5.26
C GLY A 111 12.87 8.53 4.39
N LYS A 112 13.87 9.40 4.33
CA LYS A 112 13.78 10.66 3.58
C LYS A 112 13.82 10.42 2.08
N MET A 113 12.94 11.11 1.35
CA MET A 113 13.07 11.21 -0.10
C MET A 113 14.34 11.99 -0.47
N ASN A 114 15.07 11.53 -1.48
CA ASN A 114 16.16 12.30 -2.05
C ASN A 114 15.63 13.47 -2.91
N SER A 115 16.51 14.40 -3.29
CA SER A 115 16.13 15.61 -4.02
C SER A 115 15.42 15.32 -5.35
N VAL A 116 15.85 14.28 -6.06
CA VAL A 116 15.24 13.87 -7.33
C VAL A 116 13.83 13.34 -7.08
N GLU A 117 13.65 12.48 -6.09
CA GLU A 117 12.33 11.95 -5.71
C GLU A 117 11.37 13.06 -5.29
N MET A 118 11.83 14.06 -4.56
CA MET A 118 11.03 15.23 -4.18
C MET A 118 10.54 15.99 -5.41
N ILE A 119 11.40 16.21 -6.40
CA ILE A 119 11.03 16.86 -7.67
C ILE A 119 9.99 16.01 -8.42
N LEU A 120 10.25 14.71 -8.57
CA LEU A 120 9.35 13.79 -9.26
C LEU A 120 7.96 13.72 -8.57
N ALA A 121 7.92 13.75 -7.24
CA ALA A 121 6.69 13.78 -6.47
C ALA A 121 5.92 15.09 -6.69
N LYS A 122 6.60 16.24 -6.65
CA LYS A 122 6.03 17.57 -6.91
C LYS A 122 5.31 17.63 -8.26
N PHE A 123 5.94 17.11 -9.31
CA PHE A 123 5.36 17.08 -10.66
C PHE A 123 4.42 15.89 -10.90
N LYS A 124 4.09 15.10 -9.87
CA LYS A 124 3.21 13.92 -9.95
C LYS A 124 3.68 12.85 -10.96
N ILE A 125 4.96 12.83 -11.28
CA ILE A 125 5.54 11.93 -12.28
C ILE A 125 5.39 10.47 -11.85
N PHE A 126 5.49 10.16 -10.56
CA PHE A 126 5.21 8.81 -10.03
C PHE A 126 3.81 8.33 -10.43
N LYS A 127 2.80 9.20 -10.39
CA LYS A 127 1.41 8.83 -10.77
C LYS A 127 1.27 8.56 -12.27
N ILE A 128 2.02 9.28 -13.10
CA ILE A 128 2.04 9.08 -14.55
C ILE A 128 2.67 7.72 -14.88
N ILE A 129 3.82 7.42 -14.27
CA ILE A 129 4.49 6.14 -14.43
C ILE A 129 3.62 4.99 -13.93
N ASP A 130 3.00 5.14 -12.75
CA ASP A 130 2.11 4.15 -12.17
C ASP A 130 0.93 3.83 -13.10
N ARG A 131 0.26 4.86 -13.61
CA ARG A 131 -0.85 4.70 -14.56
C ARG A 131 -0.43 3.96 -15.84
N PHE A 132 0.75 4.26 -16.37
CA PHE A 132 1.27 3.59 -17.55
C PHE A 132 1.62 2.13 -17.28
N CYS A 133 2.24 1.84 -16.13
CA CYS A 133 2.56 0.47 -15.73
C CYS A 133 1.32 -0.36 -15.40
N ALA A 134 0.32 0.25 -14.75
CA ALA A 134 -0.94 -0.41 -14.40
C ALA A 134 -1.69 -0.91 -15.64
N MET A 135 -1.63 -0.18 -16.76
CA MET A 135 -2.25 -0.63 -18.03
C MET A 135 -1.62 -1.91 -18.59
N ARG A 136 -0.37 -2.20 -18.25
CA ARG A 136 0.38 -3.37 -18.70
C ARG A 136 0.32 -4.58 -17.76
N GLN A 137 -0.27 -4.42 -16.58
CA GLN A 137 -0.27 -5.44 -15.52
C GLN A 137 -1.69 -5.88 -15.13
N LYS A 138 -2.58 -5.94 -16.11
CA LYS A 138 -3.98 -6.40 -15.89
C LYS A 138 -4.06 -7.86 -15.43
N ASP A 139 -3.06 -8.65 -15.75
CA ASP A 139 -2.86 -10.05 -15.32
C ASP A 139 -2.69 -10.20 -13.80
N LEU A 140 -2.34 -9.12 -13.10
CA LEU A 140 -2.25 -9.10 -11.64
C LEU A 140 -3.60 -8.84 -10.94
N ILE A 141 -4.67 -8.65 -11.70
CA ILE A 141 -6.01 -8.43 -11.16
C ILE A 141 -6.80 -9.75 -11.23
N ILE A 142 -7.16 -10.28 -10.07
CA ILE A 142 -8.01 -11.46 -9.94
C ILE A 142 -9.46 -11.00 -9.78
N LYS A 143 -10.32 -11.44 -10.67
CA LYS A 143 -11.77 -11.24 -10.53
C LYS A 143 -12.34 -12.33 -9.64
N VAL A 144 -13.26 -11.97 -8.75
CA VAL A 144 -13.90 -12.94 -7.82
C VAL A 144 -14.68 -14.03 -8.57
N GLN A 145 -15.05 -13.77 -9.82
CA GLN A 145 -15.72 -14.77 -10.66
C GLN A 145 -14.77 -15.87 -11.20
N ASP A 146 -13.47 -15.70 -11.02
CA ASP A 146 -12.44 -16.64 -11.50
C ASP A 146 -11.93 -17.57 -10.36
N ILE A 147 -12.58 -17.50 -9.17
CA ILE A 147 -12.33 -18.35 -7.99
C ILE A 147 -13.50 -19.30 -7.80
#